data_194a4370c4e7418dd04a1fb53b7551c1
#
_entry.id   194a4370c4e7418dd04a1fb53b7551c1
#
_cell.length_a   1.000
_cell.length_b   1.000
_cell.length_c   1.000
_cell.angle_alpha   90.00
_cell.angle_beta   90.00
_cell.angle_gamma   90.00
#
_symmetry.space_group_name_H-M   'P 1'
#
loop_
_entity.id
_entity.type
_entity.pdbx_description
1 polymer ?
#
loop_
_entity_poly.entity_id
_entity_poly.type
_entity_poly.pdbx_seq_one_letter_code
_entity_poly.pdbx_strand_id
1 'polypeptide(L)'
;MPDDIRARRRAGTGLGVLLALALGAVLLTALPDDGEREGGAACGPRTVGSWSAERALTDEFARYGDDPSRADDWTGGDGTHSVRLPDGRLLWLFSDTYLGQVHPPPNPFGESSTWREGAAPLVRNSAVVMRDGRLESTLPAPLFPDPAPGQWRWPVAAHVEPRSPGAPERVLRVLLWVRAAGPSPWIYGVPVATEVATLSLPDLRVESVVRVADQQGVPDPSRRVLYGTTLVEEDGWTYVFGGDDRRAASRPVSRAYLARVPRGRLGEPDAWRYWDGSGWG
;
A
#
# COMPACT_ATOMS: atom_id res chain seq x y z
N MET A 1 -14.65 -69.70 -13.64
CA MET A 1 -13.89 -70.13 -12.49
C MET A 1 -13.39 -68.90 -11.80
N PRO A 2 -13.85 -68.64 -10.61
CA PRO A 2 -13.51 -67.44 -9.86
C PRO A 2 -12.41 -67.76 -8.86
N ASP A 3 -11.50 -66.87 -8.61
CA ASP A 3 -10.62 -66.96 -7.47
C ASP A 3 -10.80 -65.76 -6.53
N ASP A 4 -11.21 -66.15 -5.36
CA ASP A 4 -11.33 -65.47 -4.11
C ASP A 4 -10.05 -64.74 -3.70
N ILE A 5 -10.10 -63.44 -3.40
CA ILE A 5 -9.09 -62.81 -2.55
C ILE A 5 -9.77 -62.17 -1.35
N ARG A 6 -9.59 -62.83 -0.21
CA ARG A 6 -10.07 -62.48 1.11
C ARG A 6 -9.56 -61.11 1.56
N ALA A 7 -10.47 -60.27 1.95
CA ALA A 7 -10.24 -59.08 2.73
C ALA A 7 -9.53 -59.39 4.07
N ARG A 8 -8.36 -58.87 4.27
CA ARG A 8 -7.77 -58.70 5.61
C ARG A 8 -8.03 -57.30 6.11
N ARG A 9 -9.00 -57.20 6.99
CA ARG A 9 -9.14 -56.03 7.86
C ARG A 9 -7.89 -55.95 8.74
N ARG A 10 -7.10 -54.88 8.58
CA ARG A 10 -6.20 -54.42 9.63
C ARG A 10 -6.78 -53.14 10.21
N ALA A 11 -7.12 -53.21 11.48
CA ALA A 11 -7.41 -52.07 12.32
C ALA A 11 -6.13 -51.23 12.41
N GLY A 12 -6.14 -50.06 11.80
CA GLY A 12 -5.13 -49.06 11.98
C GLY A 12 -5.67 -48.00 12.96
N THR A 13 -5.11 -48.01 14.15
CA THR A 13 -5.29 -47.02 15.19
C THR A 13 -5.14 -45.62 14.63
N GLY A 14 -6.21 -44.81 14.73
CA GLY A 14 -6.19 -43.40 14.41
C GLY A 14 -5.29 -42.66 15.38
N LEU A 15 -4.16 -42.19 14.88
CA LEU A 15 -3.34 -41.22 15.59
C LEU A 15 -3.91 -39.84 15.24
N GLY A 16 -4.76 -39.33 16.14
CA GLY A 16 -5.24 -37.97 16.10
C GLY A 16 -4.05 -37.00 16.24
N VAL A 17 -3.74 -36.33 15.17
CA VAL A 17 -2.82 -35.19 15.23
C VAL A 17 -3.58 -34.02 15.89
N LEU A 18 -3.45 -33.91 17.20
CA LEU A 18 -3.75 -32.70 17.94
C LEU A 18 -2.74 -31.65 17.49
N LEU A 19 -3.19 -30.70 16.65
CA LEU A 19 -2.46 -29.48 16.36
C LEU A 19 -2.48 -28.64 17.63
N ALA A 20 -1.48 -28.82 18.48
CA ALA A 20 -1.21 -27.91 19.59
C ALA A 20 -0.72 -26.61 18.99
N LEU A 21 -1.57 -25.60 18.97
CA LEU A 21 -1.18 -24.21 18.82
C LEU A 21 -0.30 -23.85 20.02
N ALA A 22 0.99 -24.07 19.90
CA ALA A 22 1.96 -23.52 20.82
C ALA A 22 1.98 -22.00 20.60
N LEU A 23 1.27 -21.26 21.44
CA LEU A 23 1.53 -19.84 21.67
C LEU A 23 2.97 -19.73 22.21
N GLY A 24 3.90 -19.51 21.29
CA GLY A 24 5.26 -19.13 21.63
C GLY A 24 5.22 -17.72 22.24
N ALA A 25 5.22 -17.64 23.54
CA ALA A 25 5.59 -16.42 24.25
C ALA A 25 7.05 -16.13 23.86
N VAL A 26 7.27 -15.16 22.97
CA VAL A 26 8.58 -14.61 22.70
C VAL A 26 8.96 -13.81 23.95
N LEU A 27 9.75 -14.41 24.83
CA LEU A 27 10.48 -13.68 25.84
C LEU A 27 11.51 -12.80 25.09
N LEU A 28 11.18 -11.54 24.90
CA LEU A 28 12.16 -10.50 24.58
C LEU A 28 13.06 -10.33 25.82
N THR A 29 14.20 -11.01 25.84
CA THR A 29 15.28 -10.64 26.76
C THR A 29 15.79 -9.27 26.30
N ALA A 30 15.40 -8.24 27.00
CA ALA A 30 16.00 -6.91 26.85
C ALA A 30 17.48 -7.03 27.19
N LEU A 31 18.35 -6.76 26.21
CA LEU A 31 19.73 -6.44 26.47
C LEU A 31 19.76 -5.09 27.17
N PRO A 32 20.57 -4.90 28.24
CA PRO A 32 20.70 -3.59 28.86
C PRO A 32 21.32 -2.62 27.85
N ASP A 33 20.56 -1.60 27.48
CA ASP A 33 21.07 -0.44 26.75
C ASP A 33 21.62 0.55 27.77
N ASP A 34 22.93 0.56 27.94
CA ASP A 34 23.64 1.55 28.79
C ASP A 34 23.74 2.88 28.03
N GLY A 35 22.62 3.55 27.90
CA GLY A 35 22.51 4.88 27.32
C GLY A 35 21.45 5.69 28.04
N GLU A 36 21.85 6.42 29.10
CA GLU A 36 20.99 7.44 29.69
C GLU A 36 20.55 8.46 28.67
N ARG A 37 19.29 8.29 28.18
CA ARG A 37 18.59 9.35 27.49
C ARG A 37 17.60 9.98 28.45
N GLU A 38 17.88 11.24 28.79
CA GLU A 38 16.98 12.08 29.57
C GLU A 38 15.59 12.16 28.92
N GLY A 39 14.55 11.82 29.68
CA GLY A 39 13.32 12.54 29.77
C GLY A 39 12.31 12.43 28.63
N GLY A 40 12.24 11.35 27.85
CA GLY A 40 11.03 11.03 27.09
C GLY A 40 10.08 10.20 27.96
N ALA A 41 8.86 10.65 28.20
CA ALA A 41 7.85 9.84 28.86
C ALA A 41 7.75 8.50 28.14
N ALA A 42 8.18 7.41 28.79
CA ALA A 42 8.10 6.06 28.22
C ALA A 42 6.65 5.77 27.86
N CYS A 43 6.36 5.64 26.57
CA CYS A 43 5.06 5.17 26.13
C CYS A 43 4.90 3.74 26.63
N GLY A 44 4.09 3.55 27.68
CA GLY A 44 3.74 2.22 28.17
C GLY A 44 3.12 1.35 27.07
N PRO A 45 3.10 0.03 27.23
CA PRO A 45 2.51 -0.88 26.24
C PRO A 45 1.06 -0.49 26.00
N ARG A 46 0.70 -0.34 24.73
CA ARG A 46 -0.68 -0.03 24.31
C ARG A 46 -1.29 -1.28 23.70
N THR A 47 -2.55 -1.55 24.05
CA THR A 47 -3.34 -2.64 23.47
C THR A 47 -4.56 -2.08 22.78
N VAL A 48 -5.01 -2.76 21.71
CA VAL A 48 -6.28 -2.45 21.08
C VAL A 48 -7.39 -2.93 22.01
N GLY A 49 -8.19 -2.00 22.56
CA GLY A 49 -9.29 -2.33 23.48
C GLY A 49 -10.52 -2.87 22.76
N SER A 50 -10.82 -2.32 21.56
CA SER A 50 -11.94 -2.77 20.72
C SER A 50 -11.71 -2.37 19.27
N TRP A 51 -12.35 -3.06 18.35
CA TRP A 51 -12.40 -2.69 16.94
C TRP A 51 -13.77 -3.05 16.34
N SER A 52 -14.16 -2.36 15.29
CA SER A 52 -15.34 -2.71 14.50
C SER A 52 -15.08 -2.40 13.03
N ALA A 53 -15.71 -3.17 12.13
CA ALA A 53 -15.69 -2.86 10.71
C ALA A 53 -16.53 -1.60 10.43
N GLU A 54 -16.00 -0.69 9.58
CA GLU A 54 -16.76 0.44 9.05
C GLU A 54 -17.68 -0.05 7.92
N ARG A 55 -18.89 -0.47 8.29
CA ARG A 55 -19.84 -1.10 7.36
C ARG A 55 -20.33 -0.13 6.30
N ALA A 56 -20.62 1.12 6.65
CA ALA A 56 -21.15 2.10 5.70
C ALA A 56 -20.16 2.35 4.56
N LEU A 57 -18.88 2.43 4.86
CA LEU A 57 -17.83 2.57 3.86
C LEU A 57 -17.67 1.30 3.01
N THR A 58 -17.71 0.12 3.63
CA THR A 58 -17.66 -1.16 2.92
C THR A 58 -18.82 -1.31 1.94
N ASP A 59 -20.03 -1.00 2.39
CA ASP A 59 -21.25 -1.07 1.57
C ASP A 59 -21.22 -0.06 0.41
N GLU A 60 -20.62 1.11 0.64
CA GLU A 60 -20.45 2.12 -0.42
C GLU A 60 -19.46 1.68 -1.51
N PHE A 61 -18.33 1.06 -1.13
CA PHE A 61 -17.41 0.50 -2.10
C PHE A 61 -18.02 -0.68 -2.86
N ALA A 62 -18.80 -1.54 -2.20
CA ALA A 62 -19.53 -2.61 -2.87
C ALA A 62 -20.57 -2.04 -3.84
N ARG A 63 -21.38 -1.06 -3.41
CA ARG A 63 -22.35 -0.37 -4.27
C ARG A 63 -21.70 0.22 -5.53
N TYR A 64 -20.51 0.84 -5.37
CA TYR A 64 -19.82 1.47 -6.49
C TYR A 64 -19.14 0.45 -7.40
N GLY A 65 -18.43 -0.53 -6.83
CA GLY A 65 -17.65 -1.50 -7.59
C GLY A 65 -18.47 -2.63 -8.21
N ASP A 66 -19.67 -2.93 -7.67
CA ASP A 66 -20.53 -4.01 -8.15
C ASP A 66 -21.68 -3.53 -9.05
N ASP A 67 -21.69 -2.26 -9.44
CA ASP A 67 -22.72 -1.69 -10.31
C ASP A 67 -22.55 -2.19 -11.77
N PRO A 68 -23.46 -3.06 -12.28
CA PRO A 68 -23.33 -3.64 -13.61
C PRO A 68 -23.64 -2.65 -14.75
N SER A 69 -24.15 -1.46 -14.43
CA SER A 69 -24.40 -0.41 -15.42
C SER A 69 -23.15 0.39 -15.78
N ARG A 70 -22.04 0.18 -15.08
CA ARG A 70 -20.79 0.92 -15.24
C ARG A 70 -19.79 0.07 -16.03
N ALA A 71 -19.22 0.64 -17.07
CA ALA A 71 -18.16 0.03 -17.87
C ALA A 71 -16.87 0.86 -17.72
N ASP A 72 -15.71 0.21 -17.82
CA ASP A 72 -14.40 0.84 -17.75
C ASP A 72 -14.13 1.66 -16.48
N ASP A 73 -14.76 1.27 -15.38
CA ASP A 73 -14.71 1.95 -14.10
C ASP A 73 -14.01 1.08 -13.04
N TRP A 74 -13.70 1.67 -11.87
CA TRP A 74 -13.13 0.94 -10.76
C TRP A 74 -14.10 -0.13 -10.24
N THR A 75 -13.63 -1.37 -10.15
CA THR A 75 -14.42 -2.50 -9.67
C THR A 75 -13.76 -3.24 -8.50
N GLY A 76 -12.55 -2.87 -8.14
CA GLY A 76 -11.80 -3.41 -7.01
C GLY A 76 -10.31 -3.11 -7.14
N GLY A 77 -9.63 -2.95 -6.02
CA GLY A 77 -8.20 -2.66 -5.99
C GLY A 77 -7.61 -2.90 -4.60
N ASP A 78 -6.29 -2.91 -4.53
CA ASP A 78 -5.53 -3.04 -3.30
C ASP A 78 -4.67 -1.79 -3.00
N GLY A 79 -3.84 -1.85 -1.95
CA GLY A 79 -2.92 -0.77 -1.60
C GLY A 79 -3.64 0.55 -1.31
N THR A 80 -4.78 0.49 -0.63
CA THR A 80 -5.72 1.60 -0.46
C THR A 80 -5.18 2.69 0.44
N HIS A 81 -5.16 3.92 -0.07
CA HIS A 81 -4.84 5.14 0.69
C HIS A 81 -5.92 6.20 0.45
N SER A 82 -6.16 7.06 1.42
CA SER A 82 -7.10 8.16 1.25
C SER A 82 -6.50 9.49 1.69
N VAL A 83 -6.94 10.56 1.04
CA VAL A 83 -6.55 11.92 1.40
C VAL A 83 -7.75 12.86 1.30
N ARG A 84 -7.94 13.68 2.34
CA ARG A 84 -8.96 14.73 2.34
C ARG A 84 -8.46 15.94 1.57
N LEU A 85 -9.26 16.39 0.62
CA LEU A 85 -8.99 17.57 -0.19
C LEU A 85 -9.54 18.84 0.48
N PRO A 86 -9.00 20.04 0.14
CA PRO A 86 -9.45 21.30 0.74
C PRO A 86 -10.91 21.65 0.48
N ASP A 87 -11.50 21.11 -0.58
CA ASP A 87 -12.91 21.30 -0.96
C ASP A 87 -13.87 20.29 -0.29
N GLY A 88 -13.36 19.48 0.66
CA GLY A 88 -14.13 18.51 1.41
C GLY A 88 -14.22 17.12 0.78
N ARG A 89 -13.86 16.95 -0.48
CA ARG A 89 -13.79 15.62 -1.11
C ARG A 89 -12.74 14.74 -0.43
N LEU A 90 -12.93 13.42 -0.55
CA LEU A 90 -11.91 12.40 -0.27
C LEU A 90 -11.46 11.80 -1.61
N LEU A 91 -10.16 11.75 -1.82
CA LEU A 91 -9.58 10.98 -2.91
C LEU A 91 -9.07 9.65 -2.36
N TRP A 92 -9.55 8.55 -2.93
CA TRP A 92 -9.10 7.20 -2.66
C TRP A 92 -8.14 6.76 -3.75
N LEU A 93 -6.94 6.38 -3.37
CA LEU A 93 -5.88 5.90 -4.25
C LEU A 93 -5.72 4.40 -4.07
N PHE A 94 -5.54 3.69 -5.17
CA PHE A 94 -5.35 2.25 -5.19
C PHE A 94 -4.10 1.90 -6.00
N SER A 95 -3.45 0.81 -5.62
CA SER A 95 -2.41 0.16 -6.41
C SER A 95 -3.03 -0.73 -7.50
N ASP A 96 -2.74 -2.03 -7.54
CA ASP A 96 -3.32 -2.90 -8.57
C ASP A 96 -4.86 -2.84 -8.52
N THR A 97 -5.45 -2.53 -9.67
CA THR A 97 -6.88 -2.21 -9.79
C THR A 97 -7.49 -2.95 -10.96
N TYR A 98 -8.61 -3.62 -10.72
CA TYR A 98 -9.48 -4.10 -11.78
C TYR A 98 -10.43 -3.00 -12.23
N LEU A 99 -10.49 -2.81 -13.56
CA LEU A 99 -11.46 -1.97 -14.23
C LEU A 99 -12.44 -2.84 -15.02
N GLY A 100 -13.46 -2.23 -15.58
CA GLY A 100 -14.34 -2.86 -16.54
C GLY A 100 -15.72 -3.15 -16.00
N GLN A 101 -16.40 -4.10 -16.65
CA GLN A 101 -17.77 -4.43 -16.32
C GLN A 101 -17.85 -5.50 -15.24
N VAL A 102 -18.78 -5.29 -14.30
CA VAL A 102 -19.21 -6.30 -13.34
C VAL A 102 -20.54 -6.89 -13.82
N HIS A 103 -20.66 -8.19 -13.78
CA HIS A 103 -21.87 -8.91 -14.18
C HIS A 103 -22.73 -9.26 -12.97
N PRO A 104 -24.06 -9.24 -13.11
CA PRO A 104 -24.97 -9.61 -12.02
C PRO A 104 -24.89 -11.13 -11.73
N PRO A 105 -25.39 -11.58 -10.57
CA PRO A 105 -25.55 -12.98 -10.25
C PRO A 105 -26.51 -13.68 -11.25
N PRO A 106 -26.40 -15.02 -11.43
CA PRO A 106 -25.39 -15.90 -10.81
C PRO A 106 -24.03 -15.78 -11.50
N ASN A 107 -22.95 -16.05 -10.77
CA ASN A 107 -21.64 -16.16 -11.38
C ASN A 107 -21.51 -17.44 -12.23
N PRO A 108 -20.45 -17.63 -13.04
CA PRO A 108 -20.26 -18.81 -13.89
C PRO A 108 -20.25 -20.16 -13.12
N PHE A 109 -20.10 -20.12 -11.80
CA PHE A 109 -20.15 -21.32 -10.93
C PHE A 109 -21.53 -21.52 -10.28
N GLY A 110 -22.52 -20.65 -10.58
CA GLY A 110 -23.88 -20.74 -10.06
C GLY A 110 -24.08 -20.10 -8.68
N GLU A 111 -23.12 -19.32 -8.20
CA GLU A 111 -23.21 -18.62 -6.91
C GLU A 111 -23.93 -17.27 -7.06
N SER A 112 -24.59 -16.81 -6.00
CA SER A 112 -25.35 -15.57 -5.95
C SER A 112 -24.46 -14.34 -5.70
N SER A 113 -23.29 -14.27 -6.34
CA SER A 113 -22.36 -13.14 -6.28
C SER A 113 -22.20 -12.47 -7.65
N THR A 114 -21.93 -11.16 -7.63
CA THR A 114 -21.43 -10.45 -8.81
C THR A 114 -20.06 -11.01 -9.22
N TRP A 115 -19.71 -10.87 -10.51
CA TRP A 115 -18.46 -11.43 -11.01
C TRP A 115 -17.86 -10.58 -12.15
N ARG A 116 -16.58 -10.76 -12.39
CA ARG A 116 -15.82 -10.16 -13.50
C ARG A 116 -15.30 -11.26 -14.43
N GLU A 117 -15.14 -10.92 -15.68
CA GLU A 117 -14.43 -11.80 -16.61
C GLU A 117 -12.96 -11.92 -16.22
N GLY A 118 -12.35 -13.09 -16.47
CA GLY A 118 -10.93 -13.31 -16.19
C GLY A 118 -9.98 -12.42 -17.00
N ALA A 119 -10.49 -11.81 -18.10
CA ALA A 119 -9.76 -10.86 -18.93
C ALA A 119 -10.06 -9.39 -18.57
N ALA A 120 -10.74 -9.12 -17.44
CA ALA A 120 -11.00 -7.75 -17.01
C ALA A 120 -9.69 -6.94 -16.95
N PRO A 121 -9.68 -5.68 -17.44
CA PRO A 121 -8.47 -4.85 -17.43
C PRO A 121 -7.90 -4.68 -16.03
N LEU A 122 -6.61 -4.95 -15.87
CA LEU A 122 -5.84 -4.71 -14.66
C LEU A 122 -4.87 -3.56 -14.90
N VAL A 123 -4.99 -2.49 -14.12
CA VAL A 123 -4.05 -1.36 -14.14
C VAL A 123 -3.26 -1.30 -12.84
N ARG A 124 -2.08 -0.67 -12.89
CA ARG A 124 -1.17 -0.61 -11.75
C ARG A 124 -1.51 0.47 -10.72
N ASN A 125 -2.44 1.35 -11.05
CA ASN A 125 -2.95 2.35 -10.10
C ASN A 125 -4.23 2.99 -10.62
N SER A 126 -5.05 3.47 -9.69
CA SER A 126 -6.26 4.23 -9.96
C SER A 126 -6.58 5.19 -8.82
N ALA A 127 -7.56 6.04 -9.05
CA ALA A 127 -8.10 6.91 -7.99
C ALA A 127 -9.61 7.08 -8.16
N VAL A 128 -10.32 7.09 -7.01
CA VAL A 128 -11.78 7.29 -6.96
C VAL A 128 -12.10 8.48 -6.07
N VAL A 129 -12.96 9.35 -6.55
CA VAL A 129 -13.41 10.55 -5.82
C VAL A 129 -14.66 10.21 -5.00
N MET A 130 -14.63 10.61 -3.73
CA MET A 130 -15.77 10.51 -2.83
C MET A 130 -16.18 11.89 -2.34
N ARG A 131 -17.47 12.18 -2.31
CA ARG A 131 -18.08 13.37 -1.74
C ARG A 131 -19.22 12.96 -0.81
N ASP A 132 -19.29 13.57 0.35
CA ASP A 132 -20.36 13.35 1.35
C ASP A 132 -20.65 11.85 1.63
N GLY A 133 -19.57 11.04 1.68
CA GLY A 133 -19.64 9.61 1.91
C GLY A 133 -20.05 8.76 0.70
N ARG A 134 -20.20 9.36 -0.50
CA ARG A 134 -20.57 8.66 -1.73
C ARG A 134 -19.44 8.70 -2.74
N LEU A 135 -19.09 7.55 -3.31
CA LEU A 135 -18.17 7.44 -4.45
C LEU A 135 -18.88 7.97 -5.70
N GLU A 136 -18.24 8.93 -6.37
CA GLU A 136 -18.81 9.67 -7.49
C GLU A 136 -18.21 9.27 -8.84
N SER A 137 -16.89 9.16 -8.90
CA SER A 137 -16.20 8.94 -10.17
C SER A 137 -14.82 8.32 -9.97
N THR A 138 -14.41 7.50 -10.93
CA THR A 138 -13.03 7.05 -11.10
C THR A 138 -12.31 8.05 -12.02
N LEU A 139 -11.11 8.50 -11.61
CA LEU A 139 -10.26 9.30 -12.49
C LEU A 139 -9.73 8.42 -13.64
N PRO A 140 -9.36 9.01 -14.80
CA PRO A 140 -8.78 8.24 -15.90
C PRO A 140 -7.63 7.36 -15.41
N ALA A 141 -7.71 6.05 -15.64
CA ALA A 141 -6.77 5.06 -15.14
C ALA A 141 -6.00 4.36 -16.28
N PRO A 142 -4.69 4.07 -16.08
CA PRO A 142 -3.90 4.37 -14.89
C PRO A 142 -3.68 5.87 -14.69
N LEU A 143 -3.85 6.38 -13.46
CA LEU A 143 -3.63 7.80 -13.15
C LEU A 143 -2.15 8.19 -13.29
N PHE A 144 -1.26 7.28 -12.97
CA PHE A 144 0.20 7.42 -13.11
C PHE A 144 0.72 6.34 -14.06
N PRO A 145 0.90 6.64 -15.36
CA PRO A 145 1.40 5.67 -16.35
C PRO A 145 2.73 5.05 -15.93
N ASP A 146 3.00 3.85 -16.40
CA ASP A 146 4.25 3.14 -16.12
C ASP A 146 5.47 3.96 -16.57
N PRO A 147 6.55 4.05 -15.76
CA PRO A 147 7.69 4.91 -16.09
C PRO A 147 8.58 4.33 -17.20
N ALA A 148 8.57 3.01 -17.36
CA ALA A 148 9.33 2.28 -18.38
C ALA A 148 8.76 0.87 -18.58
N PRO A 149 9.07 0.18 -19.67
CA PRO A 149 8.67 -1.21 -19.86
C PRO A 149 9.13 -2.10 -18.70
N GLY A 150 8.20 -2.90 -18.16
CA GLY A 150 8.47 -3.79 -17.03
C GLY A 150 8.62 -3.09 -15.67
N GLN A 151 8.34 -1.81 -15.60
CA GLN A 151 8.24 -1.06 -14.35
C GLN A 151 6.81 -0.57 -14.17
N TRP A 152 6.42 -0.28 -12.92
CA TRP A 152 5.11 0.27 -12.59
C TRP A 152 5.16 1.19 -11.38
N ARG A 153 4.10 1.97 -11.20
CA ARG A 153 3.92 2.91 -10.09
C ARG A 153 2.79 2.47 -9.18
N TRP A 154 3.06 2.37 -7.90
CA TRP A 154 2.05 2.18 -6.86
C TRP A 154 1.96 3.41 -5.96
N PRO A 155 0.81 4.08 -5.85
CA PRO A 155 0.60 5.13 -4.87
C PRO A 155 0.60 4.53 -3.47
N VAL A 156 1.30 5.18 -2.53
CA VAL A 156 1.50 4.66 -1.18
C VAL A 156 1.21 5.67 -0.08
N ALA A 157 1.18 6.95 -0.41
CA ALA A 157 0.71 8.00 0.48
C ALA A 157 0.35 9.25 -0.33
N ALA A 158 -0.49 10.10 0.25
CA ALA A 158 -0.85 11.37 -0.36
C ALA A 158 -0.95 12.46 0.70
N HIS A 159 -0.56 13.67 0.31
CA HIS A 159 -0.54 14.82 1.19
C HIS A 159 -0.86 16.13 0.45
N VAL A 160 -1.69 16.97 1.05
CA VAL A 160 -2.00 18.30 0.50
C VAL A 160 -1.11 19.33 1.16
N GLU A 161 -0.19 19.90 0.40
CA GLU A 161 0.75 20.92 0.89
C GLU A 161 0.69 22.22 0.07
N PRO A 162 1.28 23.33 0.53
CA PRO A 162 1.53 24.49 -0.32
C PRO A 162 2.32 24.09 -1.57
N ARG A 163 2.05 24.72 -2.71
CA ARG A 163 2.78 24.46 -3.96
C ARG A 163 4.30 24.67 -3.81
N SER A 164 4.65 25.69 -3.03
CA SER A 164 6.02 25.99 -2.58
C SER A 164 5.96 26.61 -1.18
N PRO A 165 7.06 26.71 -0.44
CA PRO A 165 7.07 27.30 0.90
C PRO A 165 6.41 28.67 0.95
N GLY A 166 5.38 28.81 1.78
CA GLY A 166 4.62 30.06 1.94
C GLY A 166 3.60 30.38 0.85
N ALA A 167 3.51 29.60 -0.23
CA ALA A 167 2.51 29.81 -1.26
C ALA A 167 1.09 29.60 -0.74
N PRO A 168 0.11 30.46 -1.10
CA PRO A 168 -1.30 30.25 -0.75
C PRO A 168 -1.93 29.10 -1.54
N GLU A 169 -1.45 28.88 -2.76
CA GLU A 169 -1.89 27.79 -3.62
C GLU A 169 -1.47 26.44 -3.05
N ARG A 170 -2.41 25.51 -3.02
CA ARG A 170 -2.17 24.15 -2.56
C ARG A 170 -2.21 23.15 -3.71
N VAL A 171 -1.42 22.10 -3.56
CA VAL A 171 -1.37 20.96 -4.48
C VAL A 171 -1.53 19.67 -3.72
N LEU A 172 -1.92 18.63 -4.41
CA LEU A 172 -1.83 17.27 -3.89
C LEU A 172 -0.51 16.66 -4.32
N ARG A 173 0.27 16.16 -3.35
CA ARG A 173 1.45 15.33 -3.59
C ARG A 173 1.09 13.89 -3.32
N VAL A 174 1.42 13.00 -4.26
CA VAL A 174 1.26 11.56 -4.12
C VAL A 174 2.62 10.89 -4.21
N LEU A 175 2.98 10.15 -3.16
CA LEU A 175 4.19 9.34 -3.16
C LEU A 175 3.91 8.04 -3.89
N LEU A 176 4.82 7.71 -4.80
CA LEU A 176 4.75 6.56 -5.68
C LEU A 176 5.96 5.66 -5.45
N TRP A 177 5.71 4.39 -5.19
CA TRP A 177 6.75 3.39 -5.30
C TRP A 177 6.90 2.94 -6.75
N VAL A 178 8.08 3.13 -7.30
CA VAL A 178 8.46 2.54 -8.58
C VAL A 178 9.02 1.17 -8.30
N ARG A 179 8.44 0.17 -8.95
CA ARG A 179 8.89 -1.21 -8.89
C ARG A 179 9.14 -1.74 -10.30
N ALA A 180 9.95 -2.78 -10.42
CA ALA A 180 10.23 -3.45 -11.68
C ALA A 180 10.03 -4.96 -11.56
N ALA A 181 9.74 -5.62 -12.66
CA ALA A 181 9.72 -7.08 -12.73
C ALA A 181 11.05 -7.64 -12.20
N GLY A 182 10.95 -8.65 -11.36
CA GLY A 182 12.11 -9.29 -10.74
C GLY A 182 12.01 -10.82 -10.82
N PRO A 183 13.13 -11.53 -10.61
CA PRO A 183 13.09 -12.99 -10.50
C PRO A 183 12.37 -13.41 -9.22
N SER A 184 11.93 -14.68 -9.15
CA SER A 184 11.45 -15.26 -7.88
C SER A 184 12.53 -15.05 -6.78
N PRO A 185 12.15 -14.69 -5.54
CA PRO A 185 10.79 -14.67 -4.98
C PRO A 185 10.08 -13.30 -5.06
N TRP A 186 10.53 -12.38 -5.89
CA TRP A 186 10.02 -11.00 -5.97
C TRP A 186 8.66 -10.90 -6.67
N ILE A 187 7.62 -11.52 -6.11
CA ILE A 187 6.26 -11.53 -6.69
C ILE A 187 5.66 -10.12 -6.81
N TYR A 188 6.06 -9.19 -5.93
CA TYR A 188 5.65 -7.79 -5.97
C TYR A 188 6.64 -6.89 -6.74
N GLY A 189 7.58 -7.50 -7.48
CA GLY A 189 8.67 -6.81 -8.15
C GLY A 189 9.76 -6.31 -7.20
N VAL A 190 10.88 -5.84 -7.77
CA VAL A 190 11.99 -5.27 -7.02
C VAL A 190 11.83 -3.76 -6.87
N PRO A 191 12.23 -3.16 -5.73
CA PRO A 191 12.23 -1.71 -5.54
C PRO A 191 13.18 -1.02 -6.54
N VAL A 192 12.73 0.10 -7.11
CA VAL A 192 13.52 0.91 -8.07
C VAL A 192 13.74 2.31 -7.54
N ALA A 193 12.66 3.00 -7.15
CA ALA A 193 12.72 4.40 -6.72
C ALA A 193 11.47 4.80 -5.93
N THR A 194 11.58 5.92 -5.23
CA THR A 194 10.41 6.70 -4.79
C THR A 194 10.25 7.90 -5.72
N GLU A 195 9.05 8.15 -6.19
CA GLU A 195 8.68 9.33 -6.97
C GLU A 195 7.57 10.11 -6.25
N VAL A 196 7.46 11.40 -6.57
CA VAL A 196 6.38 12.26 -6.10
C VAL A 196 5.64 12.83 -7.30
N ALA A 197 4.36 12.49 -7.39
CA ALA A 197 3.46 13.14 -8.34
C ALA A 197 2.86 14.40 -7.72
N THR A 198 2.71 15.43 -8.55
CA THR A 198 2.00 16.67 -8.22
C THR A 198 0.72 16.73 -9.00
N LEU A 199 -0.40 16.94 -8.30
CA LEU A 199 -1.70 17.14 -8.92
C LEU A 199 -2.25 18.53 -8.58
N SER A 200 -2.83 19.17 -9.58
CA SER A 200 -3.54 20.46 -9.39
C SER A 200 -4.77 20.26 -8.51
N LEU A 201 -5.12 21.28 -7.75
CA LEU A 201 -6.38 21.35 -7.01
C LEU A 201 -7.19 22.55 -7.52
N PRO A 202 -8.52 22.40 -7.68
CA PRO A 202 -9.34 21.25 -7.31
C PRO A 202 -9.43 20.14 -8.39
N ASP A 203 -8.79 20.29 -9.56
CA ASP A 203 -9.07 19.51 -10.79
C ASP A 203 -8.45 18.10 -10.77
N LEU A 204 -7.52 17.82 -9.86
CA LEU A 204 -6.81 16.52 -9.73
C LEU A 204 -6.05 16.11 -11.00
N ARG A 205 -5.61 17.09 -11.81
CA ARG A 205 -4.82 16.83 -13.01
C ARG A 205 -3.35 16.61 -12.61
N VAL A 206 -2.74 15.52 -13.07
CA VAL A 206 -1.32 15.26 -12.89
C VAL A 206 -0.50 16.31 -13.67
N GLU A 207 0.30 17.10 -12.96
CA GLU A 207 1.16 18.13 -13.55
C GLU A 207 2.59 17.64 -13.76
N SER A 208 3.09 16.84 -12.84
CA SER A 208 4.45 16.30 -12.90
C SER A 208 4.59 15.02 -12.06
N VAL A 209 5.59 14.21 -12.40
CA VAL A 209 6.08 13.11 -11.58
C VAL A 209 7.59 13.24 -11.53
N VAL A 210 8.16 13.34 -10.33
CA VAL A 210 9.58 13.57 -10.09
C VAL A 210 10.15 12.45 -9.24
N ARG A 211 11.28 11.88 -9.66
CA ARG A 211 12.02 10.89 -8.86
C ARG A 211 12.78 11.60 -7.75
N VAL A 212 12.46 11.26 -6.50
CA VAL A 212 13.05 11.90 -5.30
C VAL A 212 14.08 11.01 -4.61
N ALA A 213 13.99 9.69 -4.77
CA ALA A 213 14.99 8.76 -4.25
C ALA A 213 15.19 7.60 -5.24
N ASP A 214 16.35 7.54 -5.86
CA ASP A 214 16.74 6.43 -6.74
C ASP A 214 17.44 5.33 -5.93
N GLN A 215 17.03 4.09 -6.13
CA GLN A 215 17.56 2.93 -5.42
C GLN A 215 18.32 1.95 -6.34
N GLN A 216 18.41 2.23 -7.63
CA GLN A 216 19.03 1.33 -8.60
C GLN A 216 20.53 1.13 -8.35
N GLY A 217 21.19 2.13 -7.76
CA GLY A 217 22.59 2.04 -7.35
C GLY A 217 22.87 1.09 -6.17
N VAL A 218 21.83 0.62 -5.45
CA VAL A 218 21.98 -0.38 -4.39
C VAL A 218 21.92 -1.78 -4.98
N PRO A 219 23.04 -2.55 -4.97
CA PRO A 219 23.11 -3.84 -5.69
C PRO A 219 22.13 -4.88 -5.19
N ASP A 220 21.98 -5.03 -3.87
CA ASP A 220 21.02 -5.96 -3.25
C ASP A 220 19.60 -5.33 -3.20
N PRO A 221 18.64 -5.79 -4.03
CA PRO A 221 17.30 -5.21 -4.04
C PRO A 221 16.58 -5.26 -2.69
N SER A 222 16.92 -6.24 -1.84
CA SER A 222 16.32 -6.36 -0.51
C SER A 222 16.69 -5.22 0.45
N ARG A 223 17.76 -4.48 0.13
CA ARG A 223 18.25 -3.35 0.91
C ARG A 223 17.82 -2.01 0.35
N ARG A 224 17.13 -2.00 -0.78
CA ARG A 224 16.62 -0.78 -1.41
C ARG A 224 15.47 -0.23 -0.60
N VAL A 225 15.52 1.08 -0.32
CA VAL A 225 14.55 1.76 0.52
C VAL A 225 13.50 2.43 -0.34
N LEU A 226 12.23 2.15 -0.06
CA LEU A 226 11.10 2.87 -0.63
C LEU A 226 10.48 3.74 0.47
N TYR A 227 10.46 5.04 0.22
CA TYR A 227 9.87 6.04 1.11
C TYR A 227 8.38 6.25 0.81
N GLY A 228 7.59 6.66 1.82
CA GLY A 228 6.18 6.98 1.66
C GLY A 228 5.23 6.01 2.34
N THR A 229 5.69 5.11 3.19
CA THR A 229 4.79 4.24 3.97
C THR A 229 3.84 5.05 4.86
N THR A 230 4.27 6.21 5.31
CA THR A 230 3.45 7.24 5.97
C THR A 230 4.15 8.59 5.94
N LEU A 231 3.38 9.66 6.18
CA LEU A 231 3.83 11.04 6.26
C LEU A 231 3.34 11.66 7.57
N VAL A 232 4.18 12.50 8.19
CA VAL A 232 3.82 13.29 9.37
C VAL A 232 4.34 14.71 9.17
N GLU A 233 3.50 15.73 9.34
CA GLU A 233 3.92 17.13 9.38
C GLU A 233 4.17 17.56 10.83
N GLU A 234 5.34 18.15 11.08
CA GLU A 234 5.68 18.73 12.36
C GLU A 234 6.76 19.82 12.18
N ASP A 235 6.60 20.95 12.86
CA ASP A 235 7.58 22.04 12.94
C ASP A 235 8.12 22.52 11.58
N GLY A 236 7.24 22.62 10.58
CA GLY A 236 7.60 23.11 9.24
C GLY A 236 8.28 22.06 8.35
N TRP A 237 8.36 20.82 8.81
CA TRP A 237 8.88 19.68 8.08
C TRP A 237 7.78 18.67 7.76
N THR A 238 7.91 17.99 6.65
CA THR A 238 7.21 16.75 6.35
C THR A 238 8.18 15.59 6.55
N TYR A 239 7.91 14.75 7.53
CA TYR A 239 8.65 13.52 7.80
C TYR A 239 8.07 12.40 6.94
N VAL A 240 8.95 11.67 6.26
CA VAL A 240 8.59 10.60 5.32
C VAL A 240 9.20 9.30 5.80
N PHE A 241 8.37 8.38 6.22
CA PHE A 241 8.81 7.06 6.65
C PHE A 241 8.98 6.14 5.43
N GLY A 242 9.94 5.24 5.53
CA GLY A 242 10.22 4.25 4.49
C GLY A 242 10.60 2.90 5.07
N GLY A 243 10.69 1.92 4.20
CA GLY A 243 11.09 0.56 4.53
C GLY A 243 11.90 -0.10 3.43
N ASP A 244 12.63 -1.15 3.79
CA ASP A 244 13.26 -2.04 2.83
C ASP A 244 12.46 -3.35 2.65
N ASP A 245 12.76 -4.08 1.58
CA ASP A 245 12.03 -5.31 1.22
C ASP A 245 12.72 -6.59 1.73
N ARG A 246 13.50 -6.53 2.82
CA ARG A 246 14.20 -7.72 3.36
C ARG A 246 13.25 -8.87 3.66
N ARG A 247 12.04 -8.59 4.10
CA ARG A 247 10.99 -9.60 4.31
C ARG A 247 10.60 -10.31 3.02
N ALA A 248 10.43 -9.56 1.93
CA ALA A 248 10.11 -10.13 0.62
C ALA A 248 11.23 -11.04 0.10
N ALA A 249 12.48 -10.79 0.49
CA ALA A 249 13.63 -11.64 0.20
C ALA A 249 13.85 -12.75 1.24
N SER A 250 12.81 -13.14 1.99
CA SER A 250 12.87 -14.18 3.02
C SER A 250 13.83 -13.87 4.18
N ARG A 251 14.09 -12.59 4.43
CA ARG A 251 14.87 -12.14 5.58
C ARG A 251 13.95 -11.84 6.76
N PRO A 252 14.37 -12.14 8.01
CA PRO A 252 13.46 -12.10 9.15
C PRO A 252 13.00 -10.70 9.54
N VAL A 253 13.74 -9.66 9.21
CA VAL A 253 13.48 -8.29 9.68
C VAL A 253 13.69 -7.27 8.56
N SER A 254 12.65 -6.48 8.27
CA SER A 254 12.77 -5.23 7.51
C SER A 254 13.17 -4.10 8.44
N ARG A 255 13.87 -3.10 7.91
CA ARG A 255 14.27 -1.90 8.64
C ARG A 255 13.35 -0.74 8.29
N ALA A 256 13.09 0.12 9.27
CA ALA A 256 12.45 1.40 9.07
C ALA A 256 13.50 2.48 8.77
N TYR A 257 13.14 3.39 7.91
CA TYR A 257 13.96 4.53 7.49
C TYR A 257 13.16 5.81 7.63
N LEU A 258 13.85 6.93 7.81
CA LEU A 258 13.22 8.22 7.95
C LEU A 258 13.93 9.24 7.06
N ALA A 259 13.13 10.00 6.33
CA ALA A 259 13.55 11.22 5.65
C ALA A 259 12.71 12.39 6.14
N ARG A 260 13.17 13.61 5.91
CA ARG A 260 12.38 14.83 6.11
C ARG A 260 12.61 15.81 4.98
N VAL A 261 11.60 16.61 4.72
CA VAL A 261 11.60 17.63 3.66
C VAL A 261 10.94 18.89 4.22
N PRO A 262 11.44 20.09 3.95
CA PRO A 262 10.71 21.30 4.31
C PRO A 262 9.31 21.28 3.69
N ARG A 263 8.31 21.69 4.45
CA ARG A 263 6.92 21.76 3.98
C ARG A 263 6.80 22.55 2.68
N GLY A 264 6.09 22.01 1.70
CA GLY A 264 5.93 22.60 0.37
C GLY A 264 7.04 22.22 -0.62
N ARG A 265 7.95 21.30 -0.26
CA ARG A 265 9.08 20.89 -1.11
C ARG A 265 9.17 19.39 -1.37
N LEU A 266 8.10 18.62 -1.10
CA LEU A 266 8.11 17.16 -1.31
C LEU A 266 8.55 16.73 -2.71
N GLY A 267 8.17 17.50 -3.75
CA GLY A 267 8.55 17.24 -5.13
C GLY A 267 9.96 17.70 -5.52
N GLU A 268 10.80 18.16 -4.59
CA GLU A 268 12.13 18.66 -4.84
C GLU A 268 13.19 17.68 -4.31
N PRO A 269 13.88 16.88 -5.15
CA PRO A 269 14.84 15.86 -4.71
C PRO A 269 15.93 16.41 -3.78
N ASP A 270 16.48 17.58 -4.13
CA ASP A 270 17.57 18.20 -3.38
C ASP A 270 17.17 18.71 -1.99
N ALA A 271 15.87 18.78 -1.72
CA ALA A 271 15.34 19.19 -0.41
C ALA A 271 15.26 18.06 0.61
N TRP A 272 15.38 16.82 0.16
CA TRP A 272 15.28 15.65 1.03
C TRP A 272 16.52 15.52 1.91
N ARG A 273 16.31 15.21 3.20
CA ARG A 273 17.35 14.91 4.17
C ARG A 273 17.02 13.57 4.81
N TYR A 274 18.02 12.71 4.88
CA TYR A 274 17.86 11.34 5.35
C TYR A 274 18.47 11.19 6.75
N TRP A 275 17.78 10.46 7.61
CA TRP A 275 18.29 10.13 8.94
C TRP A 275 19.26 8.95 8.87
N ASP A 276 20.49 9.13 9.32
CA ASP A 276 21.54 8.10 9.33
C ASP A 276 21.69 7.34 10.65
N GLY A 277 20.89 7.69 11.66
CA GLY A 277 20.95 7.17 13.02
C GLY A 277 21.56 8.17 14.01
N SER A 278 22.22 9.22 13.52
CA SER A 278 22.88 10.24 14.36
C SER A 278 22.55 11.67 13.92
N GLY A 279 22.27 11.86 12.64
CA GLY A 279 22.04 13.18 12.06
C GLY A 279 21.27 13.13 10.74
N TRP A 280 21.03 14.33 10.19
CA TRP A 280 20.36 14.54 8.90
C TRP A 280 21.37 14.88 7.81
N GLY A 281 21.49 14.01 6.82
CA GLY A 281 22.34 14.17 5.66
C GLY A 281 21.60 14.50 4.36
#